data_73f3006b67f41845a0cf8a29469bb4bd
#
_entry.id   73f3006b67f41845a0cf8a29469bb4bd
#
_cell.length_a   1.000
_cell.length_b   1.000
_cell.length_c   1.000
_cell.angle_alpha   90.00
_cell.angle_beta   90.00
_cell.angle_gamma   90.00
#
_symmetry.space_group_name_H-M   'P 1'
#
loop_
_entity.id
_entity.type
_entity.pdbx_description
1 polymer ?
#
loop_
_entity_poly.entity_id
_entity_poly.type
_entity_poly.pdbx_seq_one_letter_code
_entity_poly.pdbx_strand_id
1 'polypeptide(L)'
;MSKVKIEGNASGTGTLTISAPNTNTDRSLTLPDGAGEILTNASTLSSSNLSGSLASSIMPSGSIIQVQTNAVIARTTITSSGSWTATNYTQGIDPTSSSNDIFVNIMVPVRVAGGSIMRGGLRVIRTVGGTDTTVHNADGFTENIHVRNADNEHDQTSTISFVDSPSTTSTVTYKLEAYLMTGTQFYIWESGYGGFMTLMEIVG
;
A
#
# COMPACT_ATOMS: atom_id res chain seq x y z
N MET A 1 18.52 -37.07 -34.73
CA MET A 1 17.16 -36.51 -34.85
C MET A 1 16.43 -36.79 -33.55
N SER A 2 15.88 -35.74 -32.93
CA SER A 2 15.01 -35.89 -31.77
C SER A 2 13.71 -36.55 -32.20
N LYS A 3 13.13 -37.36 -31.32
CA LYS A 3 11.89 -38.09 -31.61
C LYS A 3 10.83 -37.73 -30.55
N VAL A 4 9.57 -37.62 -31.00
CA VAL A 4 8.41 -37.60 -30.11
C VAL A 4 7.91 -39.02 -29.92
N LYS A 5 7.71 -39.43 -28.67
CA LYS A 5 7.11 -40.73 -28.32
C LYS A 5 5.84 -40.48 -27.54
N ILE A 6 4.73 -41.09 -27.99
CA ILE A 6 3.46 -41.03 -27.30
C ILE A 6 3.14 -42.43 -26.83
N GLU A 7 3.01 -42.65 -25.52
CA GLU A 7 2.68 -43.92 -24.92
C GLU A 7 1.41 -43.83 -24.09
N GLY A 8 0.53 -44.82 -24.25
CA GLY A 8 -0.64 -44.99 -23.39
C GLY A 8 -0.27 -45.64 -22.06
N ASN A 9 -1.04 -45.36 -21.01
CA ASN A 9 -0.94 -46.09 -19.75
C ASN A 9 -1.63 -47.46 -19.89
N ALA A 10 -0.94 -48.55 -19.59
CA ALA A 10 -1.44 -49.92 -19.74
C ALA A 10 -2.69 -50.24 -18.88
N SER A 11 -2.94 -49.47 -17.82
CA SER A 11 -4.10 -49.64 -16.92
C SER A 11 -5.25 -48.66 -17.26
N GLY A 12 -5.08 -47.75 -18.20
CA GLY A 12 -6.08 -46.77 -18.57
C GLY A 12 -6.91 -47.19 -19.78
N THR A 13 -8.21 -46.96 -19.76
CA THR A 13 -9.14 -47.23 -20.88
C THR A 13 -9.55 -45.94 -21.63
N GLY A 14 -9.10 -44.74 -21.17
CA GLY A 14 -9.40 -43.47 -21.76
C GLY A 14 -8.54 -43.14 -22.99
N THR A 15 -9.00 -42.25 -23.85
CA THR A 15 -8.30 -41.78 -25.05
C THR A 15 -7.80 -40.36 -24.82
N LEU A 16 -6.50 -40.10 -25.06
CA LEU A 16 -5.96 -38.77 -25.18
C LEU A 16 -6.12 -38.29 -26.63
N THR A 17 -6.87 -37.20 -26.83
CA THR A 17 -7.03 -36.58 -28.15
C THR A 17 -6.27 -35.24 -28.18
N ILE A 18 -5.39 -35.06 -29.19
CA ILE A 18 -4.77 -33.79 -29.49
C ILE A 18 -5.46 -33.24 -30.74
N SER A 19 -6.23 -32.15 -30.59
CA SER A 19 -6.98 -31.55 -31.68
C SER A 19 -6.46 -30.17 -32.01
N ALA A 20 -6.33 -29.86 -33.29
CA ALA A 20 -6.06 -28.49 -33.71
C ALA A 20 -7.32 -27.61 -33.51
N PRO A 21 -7.18 -26.36 -33.07
CA PRO A 21 -8.30 -25.43 -33.05
C PRO A 21 -8.78 -25.09 -34.45
N ASN A 22 -10.03 -24.69 -34.58
CA ASN A 22 -10.56 -24.17 -35.86
C ASN A 22 -9.97 -22.78 -36.13
N THR A 23 -8.86 -22.73 -36.88
CA THR A 23 -8.14 -21.50 -37.18
C THR A 23 -7.40 -21.62 -38.50
N ASN A 24 -7.31 -20.52 -39.26
CA ASN A 24 -6.51 -20.41 -40.46
C ASN A 24 -5.06 -19.96 -40.20
N THR A 25 -4.68 -19.80 -38.92
CA THR A 25 -3.33 -19.36 -38.52
C THR A 25 -2.48 -20.56 -38.09
N ASP A 26 -1.30 -20.71 -38.67
CA ASP A 26 -0.32 -21.72 -38.27
C ASP A 26 0.12 -21.45 -36.81
N ARG A 27 0.21 -22.51 -36.02
CA ARG A 27 0.65 -22.43 -34.62
C ARG A 27 1.68 -23.52 -34.33
N SER A 28 2.74 -23.13 -33.64
CA SER A 28 3.76 -24.06 -33.17
C SER A 28 3.67 -24.20 -31.65
N LEU A 29 3.67 -25.45 -31.16
CA LEU A 29 3.85 -25.78 -29.77
C LEU A 29 5.27 -26.33 -29.58
N THR A 30 6.13 -25.55 -28.95
CA THR A 30 7.49 -25.96 -28.64
C THR A 30 7.52 -26.48 -27.21
N LEU A 31 7.95 -27.73 -27.02
CA LEU A 31 8.16 -28.31 -25.70
C LEU A 31 9.52 -27.86 -25.15
N PRO A 32 9.63 -27.60 -23.82
CA PRO A 32 10.91 -27.25 -23.22
C PRO A 32 11.90 -28.43 -23.30
N ASP A 33 13.18 -28.12 -23.28
CA ASP A 33 14.26 -29.12 -23.28
C ASP A 33 14.46 -29.81 -21.91
N GLY A 34 13.66 -29.48 -20.93
CA GLY A 34 13.66 -30.09 -19.59
C GLY A 34 12.57 -31.14 -19.43
N ALA A 35 12.80 -32.09 -18.50
CA ALA A 35 11.74 -33.00 -18.05
C ALA A 35 10.68 -32.18 -17.28
N GLY A 36 9.41 -32.44 -17.55
CA GLY A 36 8.30 -31.73 -16.90
C GLY A 36 6.94 -32.28 -17.30
N GLU A 37 5.90 -31.71 -16.74
CA GLU A 37 4.51 -32.02 -17.04
C GLU A 37 3.85 -30.87 -17.80
N ILE A 38 2.94 -31.20 -18.71
CA ILE A 38 2.06 -30.21 -19.35
C ILE A 38 0.92 -29.93 -18.38
N LEU A 39 0.86 -28.68 -17.89
CA LEU A 39 -0.20 -28.26 -16.99
C LEU A 39 -1.49 -28.00 -17.77
N THR A 40 -2.59 -28.47 -17.22
CA THR A 40 -3.94 -28.23 -17.73
C THR A 40 -4.68 -27.26 -16.79
N ASN A 41 -5.87 -26.81 -17.18
CA ASN A 41 -6.75 -25.99 -16.32
C ASN A 41 -7.22 -26.74 -15.06
N ALA A 42 -7.10 -28.06 -15.02
CA ALA A 42 -7.38 -28.90 -13.83
C ALA A 42 -6.14 -29.15 -12.97
N SER A 43 -4.95 -28.73 -13.41
CA SER A 43 -3.71 -28.95 -12.69
C SER A 43 -3.55 -27.94 -11.57
N THR A 44 -3.12 -28.41 -10.39
CA THR A 44 -2.73 -27.51 -9.29
C THR A 44 -1.27 -27.10 -9.48
N LEU A 45 -1.01 -25.79 -9.60
CA LEU A 45 0.35 -25.26 -9.61
C LEU A 45 0.88 -25.20 -8.18
N SER A 46 1.94 -25.93 -7.90
CA SER A 46 2.69 -25.76 -6.66
C SER A 46 3.45 -24.44 -6.70
N SER A 47 3.46 -23.69 -5.59
CA SER A 47 4.24 -22.44 -5.47
C SER A 47 5.75 -22.67 -5.70
N SER A 48 6.26 -23.88 -5.44
CA SER A 48 7.65 -24.26 -5.72
C SER A 48 7.97 -24.32 -7.22
N ASN A 49 6.97 -24.44 -8.09
CA ASN A 49 7.13 -24.48 -9.55
C ASN A 49 7.00 -23.09 -10.19
N LEU A 50 6.69 -22.07 -9.40
CA LEU A 50 6.61 -20.68 -9.83
C LEU A 50 7.98 -20.02 -9.60
N SER A 51 8.65 -19.61 -10.66
CA SER A 51 9.88 -18.83 -10.60
C SER A 51 9.66 -17.48 -11.31
N GLY A 52 10.18 -16.41 -10.72
CA GLY A 52 10.01 -15.04 -11.25
C GLY A 52 8.88 -14.28 -10.57
N SER A 53 8.53 -13.12 -11.12
CA SER A 53 7.45 -12.26 -10.64
C SER A 53 6.13 -12.59 -11.31
N LEU A 54 5.07 -12.69 -10.54
CA LEU A 54 3.71 -12.72 -11.08
C LEU A 54 3.31 -11.30 -11.49
N ALA A 55 2.75 -11.14 -12.68
CA ALA A 55 2.21 -9.86 -13.09
C ALA A 55 1.03 -9.46 -12.18
N SER A 56 0.94 -8.18 -11.82
CA SER A 56 -0.17 -7.68 -10.98
C SER A 56 -1.55 -7.94 -11.59
N SER A 57 -1.63 -7.98 -12.94
CA SER A 57 -2.87 -8.25 -13.68
C SER A 57 -3.45 -9.66 -13.49
N ILE A 58 -2.68 -10.62 -12.94
CA ILE A 58 -3.16 -11.97 -12.62
C ILE A 58 -3.45 -12.16 -11.13
N MET A 59 -3.21 -11.14 -10.33
CA MET A 59 -3.53 -11.17 -8.90
C MET A 59 -5.02 -10.89 -8.70
N PRO A 60 -5.69 -11.61 -7.79
CA PRO A 60 -7.09 -11.32 -7.46
C PRO A 60 -7.27 -9.89 -6.92
N SER A 61 -8.44 -9.29 -7.18
CA SER A 61 -8.83 -8.03 -6.53
C SER A 61 -8.74 -8.14 -5.01
N GLY A 62 -8.23 -7.09 -4.37
CA GLY A 62 -7.93 -7.08 -2.93
C GLY A 62 -6.55 -7.61 -2.55
N SER A 63 -5.75 -8.12 -3.50
CA SER A 63 -4.37 -8.56 -3.23
C SER A 63 -3.47 -7.35 -2.96
N ILE A 64 -2.60 -7.47 -1.95
CA ILE A 64 -1.52 -6.50 -1.72
C ILE A 64 -0.35 -6.88 -2.61
N ILE A 65 0.09 -5.96 -3.49
CA ILE A 65 1.14 -6.20 -4.48
C ILE A 65 2.40 -5.36 -4.26
N GLN A 66 2.28 -4.30 -3.48
CA GLN A 66 3.42 -3.43 -3.13
C GLN A 66 3.24 -2.89 -1.71
N VAL A 67 4.34 -2.79 -0.96
CA VAL A 67 4.37 -2.17 0.37
C VAL A 67 5.54 -1.21 0.44
N GLN A 68 5.27 0.04 0.81
CA GLN A 68 6.27 1.06 1.08
C GLN A 68 6.12 1.53 2.52
N THR A 69 7.22 1.58 3.26
CA THR A 69 7.18 2.05 4.65
C THR A 69 8.36 2.98 4.95
N ASN A 70 8.10 3.97 5.75
CA ASN A 70 9.11 4.90 6.25
C ASN A 70 8.98 5.02 7.77
N ALA A 71 10.08 4.72 8.47
CA ALA A 71 10.21 5.03 9.89
C ALA A 71 10.64 6.50 10.03
N VAL A 72 9.88 7.29 10.75
CA VAL A 72 10.17 8.71 10.95
C VAL A 72 11.13 8.89 12.12
N ILE A 73 12.25 9.57 11.88
CA ILE A 73 13.34 9.73 12.86
C ILE A 73 13.58 11.18 13.28
N ALA A 74 12.81 12.14 12.78
CA ALA A 74 12.99 13.56 13.07
C ALA A 74 11.73 14.21 13.68
N ARG A 75 11.86 14.80 14.88
CA ARG A 75 10.75 15.47 15.57
C ARG A 75 10.32 16.74 14.83
N THR A 76 9.01 16.92 14.69
CA THR A 76 8.43 18.21 14.32
C THR A 76 7.83 18.88 15.56
N THR A 77 8.20 20.11 15.83
CA THR A 77 7.62 20.92 16.90
C THR A 77 6.84 22.08 16.31
N ILE A 78 5.57 22.18 16.67
CA ILE A 78 4.67 23.23 16.21
C ILE A 78 4.38 24.15 17.40
N THR A 79 4.77 25.42 17.27
CA THR A 79 4.60 26.45 18.30
C THR A 79 3.63 27.55 17.87
N SER A 80 3.31 27.61 16.57
CA SER A 80 2.39 28.60 16.04
C SER A 80 1.00 27.98 15.88
N SER A 81 0.00 28.57 16.51
CA SER A 81 -1.40 28.18 16.32
C SER A 81 -1.98 28.81 15.04
N GLY A 82 -3.04 28.21 14.51
CA GLY A 82 -3.83 28.82 13.43
C GLY A 82 -3.41 28.43 12.01
N SER A 83 -2.43 27.53 11.84
CA SER A 83 -2.02 27.03 10.51
C SER A 83 -1.63 25.57 10.53
N TRP A 84 -1.87 24.87 9.41
CA TRP A 84 -1.37 23.52 9.18
C TRP A 84 0.13 23.57 8.91
N THR A 85 0.87 22.71 9.53
CA THR A 85 2.33 22.60 9.42
C THR A 85 2.70 21.22 8.94
N ALA A 86 3.52 21.15 7.89
CA ALA A 86 4.05 19.88 7.39
C ALA A 86 4.93 19.22 8.43
N THR A 87 4.82 17.90 8.53
CA THR A 87 5.64 17.07 9.42
C THR A 87 6.68 16.28 8.60
N ASN A 88 7.52 15.50 9.28
CA ASN A 88 8.48 14.62 8.64
C ASN A 88 7.85 13.27 8.17
N TYR A 89 6.55 13.06 8.44
CA TYR A 89 5.82 11.89 7.94
C TYR A 89 5.46 12.09 6.49
N THR A 90 6.28 11.52 5.62
CA THR A 90 6.04 11.52 4.17
C THR A 90 6.49 10.19 3.58
N GLN A 91 5.69 9.64 2.67
CA GLN A 91 6.00 8.40 1.96
C GLN A 91 5.42 8.46 0.56
N GLY A 92 6.19 8.00 -0.42
CA GLY A 92 5.77 7.85 -1.81
C GLY A 92 5.52 6.40 -2.18
N ILE A 93 4.67 6.21 -3.18
CA ILE A 93 4.39 4.92 -3.83
C ILE A 93 4.11 5.17 -5.31
N ASP A 94 4.54 4.26 -6.18
CA ASP A 94 4.28 4.29 -7.63
C ASP A 94 3.25 3.20 -7.95
N PRO A 95 1.94 3.55 -8.11
CA PRO A 95 0.92 2.56 -8.39
C PRO A 95 1.15 1.87 -9.73
N THR A 96 0.97 0.56 -9.77
CA THR A 96 1.17 -0.25 -10.98
C THR A 96 -0.03 -0.18 -11.94
N SER A 97 -1.19 0.22 -11.43
CA SER A 97 -2.42 0.47 -12.21
C SER A 97 -3.20 1.66 -11.65
N SER A 98 -3.86 2.40 -12.54
CA SER A 98 -4.76 3.49 -12.15
C SER A 98 -6.07 3.02 -11.52
N SER A 99 -6.38 1.73 -11.59
CA SER A 99 -7.53 1.13 -10.90
C SER A 99 -7.23 0.67 -9.48
N ASN A 100 -5.94 0.64 -9.09
CA ASN A 100 -5.54 0.16 -7.78
C ASN A 100 -5.75 1.22 -6.71
N ASP A 101 -6.06 0.73 -5.52
CA ASP A 101 -6.21 1.54 -4.31
C ASP A 101 -4.93 1.53 -3.48
N ILE A 102 -4.77 2.54 -2.64
CA ILE A 102 -3.67 2.64 -1.69
C ILE A 102 -4.23 2.62 -0.27
N PHE A 103 -3.89 1.59 0.50
CA PHE A 103 -4.11 1.60 1.94
C PHE A 103 -3.02 2.41 2.61
N VAL A 104 -3.42 3.46 3.30
CA VAL A 104 -2.55 4.36 4.06
C VAL A 104 -2.69 4.04 5.54
N ASN A 105 -1.58 3.71 6.20
CA ASN A 105 -1.54 3.47 7.64
C ASN A 105 -0.41 4.29 8.27
N ILE A 106 -0.78 5.18 9.19
CA ILE A 106 0.14 6.07 9.88
C ILE A 106 -0.01 5.85 11.37
N MET A 107 1.07 5.49 12.04
CA MET A 107 1.16 5.51 13.49
C MET A 107 2.05 6.66 13.91
N VAL A 108 1.50 7.60 14.64
CA VAL A 108 2.18 8.84 15.03
C VAL A 108 2.05 9.07 16.52
N PRO A 109 3.15 8.96 17.29
CA PRO A 109 3.19 9.46 18.67
C PRO A 109 3.14 10.98 18.66
N VAL A 110 2.28 11.55 19.48
CA VAL A 110 2.10 12.99 19.61
C VAL A 110 2.13 13.41 21.05
N ARG A 111 2.60 14.64 21.29
CA ARG A 111 2.48 15.33 22.59
C ARG A 111 1.87 16.69 22.36
N VAL A 112 0.89 17.02 23.15
CA VAL A 112 0.39 18.40 23.27
C VAL A 112 0.78 18.95 24.63
N ALA A 113 1.18 20.23 24.64
CA ALA A 113 1.70 20.88 25.86
C ALA A 113 1.18 22.31 26.01
N GLY A 114 1.14 22.80 27.25
CA GLY A 114 0.92 24.20 27.60
C GLY A 114 -0.51 24.60 27.86
N GLY A 115 -1.10 24.08 28.93
CA GLY A 115 -2.40 24.51 29.44
C GLY A 115 -3.29 23.37 29.93
N SER A 116 -4.39 23.73 30.53
CA SER A 116 -5.39 22.75 31.02
C SER A 116 -6.31 22.22 29.91
N ILE A 117 -6.34 22.85 28.75
CA ILE A 117 -7.03 22.40 27.55
C ILE A 117 -6.04 22.50 26.40
N MET A 118 -5.73 21.39 25.79
CA MET A 118 -4.82 21.28 24.68
C MET A 118 -5.53 20.63 23.49
N ARG A 119 -5.43 21.25 22.32
CA ARG A 119 -6.12 20.81 21.11
C ARG A 119 -5.21 20.89 19.92
N GLY A 120 -5.28 19.88 19.08
CA GLY A 120 -4.57 19.81 17.83
C GLY A 120 -5.29 18.99 16.80
N GLY A 121 -4.86 19.07 15.57
CA GLY A 121 -5.39 18.32 14.47
C GLY A 121 -4.30 17.64 13.65
N LEU A 122 -4.64 16.52 13.05
CA LEU A 122 -3.85 15.80 12.06
C LEU A 122 -4.67 15.68 10.79
N ARG A 123 -4.03 15.88 9.63
CA ARG A 123 -4.62 15.60 8.32
C ARG A 123 -3.60 14.96 7.41
N VAL A 124 -4.08 14.27 6.38
CA VAL A 124 -3.22 13.66 5.36
C VAL A 124 -3.47 14.34 4.02
N ILE A 125 -2.38 14.75 3.41
CA ILE A 125 -2.32 15.34 2.07
C ILE A 125 -1.78 14.29 1.11
N ARG A 126 -2.45 14.10 -0.02
CA ARG A 126 -1.93 13.38 -1.19
C ARG A 126 -1.39 14.38 -2.20
N THR A 127 -0.17 14.16 -2.68
CA THR A 127 0.45 14.95 -3.77
C THR A 127 0.61 14.07 -5.00
N VAL A 128 0.09 14.50 -6.14
CA VAL A 128 0.29 13.89 -7.46
C VAL A 128 0.67 14.98 -8.44
N GLY A 129 1.81 14.81 -9.14
CA GLY A 129 2.28 15.80 -10.11
C GLY A 129 2.45 17.22 -9.55
N GLY A 130 2.76 17.35 -8.26
CA GLY A 130 2.90 18.63 -7.55
C GLY A 130 1.58 19.23 -7.07
N THR A 131 0.43 18.60 -7.29
CA THR A 131 -0.87 19.05 -6.82
C THR A 131 -1.23 18.35 -5.51
N ASP A 132 -1.53 19.15 -4.49
CA ASP A 132 -1.92 18.69 -3.15
C ASP A 132 -3.44 18.56 -3.04
N THR A 133 -3.89 17.45 -2.46
CA THR A 133 -5.30 17.16 -2.15
C THR A 133 -5.39 16.64 -0.71
N THR A 134 -6.26 17.20 0.10
CA THR A 134 -6.53 16.63 1.44
C THR A 134 -7.38 15.37 1.29
N VAL A 135 -6.86 14.22 1.70
CA VAL A 135 -7.53 12.91 1.55
C VAL A 135 -8.02 12.33 2.88
N HIS A 136 -7.54 12.84 3.99
CA HIS A 136 -8.03 12.52 5.32
C HIS A 136 -8.18 13.79 6.13
N ASN A 137 -9.29 13.92 6.88
CA ASN A 137 -9.69 15.15 7.56
C ASN A 137 -9.88 16.33 6.58
N ALA A 138 -10.54 16.06 5.44
CA ALA A 138 -10.77 17.03 4.38
C ALA A 138 -11.70 18.16 4.80
N ASP A 139 -12.55 17.94 5.81
CA ASP A 139 -13.48 18.94 6.37
C ASP A 139 -12.79 20.07 7.12
N GLY A 140 -11.44 20.03 7.19
CA GLY A 140 -10.65 21.03 7.88
C GLY A 140 -10.83 21.05 9.39
N PHE A 141 -11.28 19.91 9.96
CA PHE A 141 -11.47 19.77 11.40
C PHE A 141 -10.12 19.84 12.11
N THR A 142 -9.90 20.90 12.84
CA THR A 142 -8.61 21.23 13.48
C THR A 142 -8.45 20.59 14.86
N GLU A 143 -9.44 19.83 15.34
CA GLU A 143 -9.52 19.26 16.70
C GLU A 143 -9.72 17.75 16.75
N ASN A 144 -8.98 16.97 15.98
CA ASN A 144 -9.06 15.51 16.12
C ASN A 144 -8.18 14.96 17.28
N ILE A 145 -7.41 15.83 17.93
CA ILE A 145 -6.71 15.56 19.18
C ILE A 145 -7.16 16.59 20.21
N HIS A 146 -7.86 16.10 21.24
CA HIS A 146 -8.39 16.95 22.28
C HIS A 146 -8.09 16.35 23.64
N VAL A 147 -7.32 17.06 24.43
CA VAL A 147 -6.92 16.66 25.76
C VAL A 147 -7.37 17.69 26.77
N ARG A 148 -8.02 17.24 27.81
CA ARG A 148 -8.33 18.03 29.02
C ARG A 148 -7.57 17.43 30.17
N ASN A 149 -6.46 18.05 30.52
CA ASN A 149 -5.65 17.58 31.64
C ASN A 149 -5.04 18.77 32.37
N ALA A 150 -4.90 18.65 33.68
CA ALA A 150 -4.29 19.64 34.55
C ALA A 150 -2.75 19.63 34.52
N ASP A 151 -2.12 18.62 33.89
CA ASP A 151 -0.68 18.37 34.01
C ASP A 151 0.19 19.06 32.93
N ASN A 152 -0.37 20.01 32.20
CA ASN A 152 0.34 20.78 31.15
C ASN A 152 0.96 20.00 29.98
N GLU A 153 1.00 18.70 30.00
CA GLU A 153 1.52 17.84 28.92
C GLU A 153 0.69 16.55 28.80
N HIS A 154 0.51 16.07 27.59
CA HIS A 154 -0.11 14.79 27.34
C HIS A 154 0.50 14.08 26.12
N ASP A 155 0.94 12.85 26.36
CA ASP A 155 1.48 11.96 25.32
C ASP A 155 0.42 10.94 24.93
N GLN A 156 0.26 10.74 23.63
CA GLN A 156 -0.58 9.69 23.08
C GLN A 156 -0.03 9.19 21.74
N THR A 157 -0.40 7.99 21.35
CA THR A 157 -0.18 7.52 19.99
C THR A 157 -1.50 7.61 19.22
N SER A 158 -1.46 8.28 18.07
CA SER A 158 -2.58 8.35 17.13
C SER A 158 -2.33 7.44 15.95
N THR A 159 -3.39 6.77 15.48
CA THR A 159 -3.35 5.96 14.27
C THR A 159 -4.37 6.50 13.27
N ILE A 160 -3.93 6.67 12.03
CA ILE A 160 -4.75 7.07 10.90
C ILE A 160 -4.67 5.95 9.86
N SER A 161 -5.81 5.36 9.51
CA SER A 161 -5.88 4.28 8.51
C SER A 161 -7.09 4.50 7.61
N PHE A 162 -6.85 4.47 6.30
CA PHE A 162 -7.90 4.61 5.29
C PHE A 162 -7.44 4.05 3.95
N VAL A 163 -8.36 3.87 3.03
CA VAL A 163 -8.10 3.52 1.63
C VAL A 163 -8.33 4.76 0.78
N ASP A 164 -7.39 5.05 -0.12
CA ASP A 164 -7.45 6.14 -1.10
C ASP A 164 -7.35 5.58 -2.52
N SER A 165 -8.11 6.16 -3.45
CA SER A 165 -8.13 5.78 -4.87
C SER A 165 -7.51 6.92 -5.69
N PRO A 166 -6.19 6.95 -5.90
CA PRO A 166 -5.52 8.06 -6.56
C PRO A 166 -5.77 8.13 -8.07
N SER A 167 -6.26 7.04 -8.67
CA SER A 167 -6.61 6.91 -10.10
C SER A 167 -5.46 7.30 -11.04
N THR A 168 -4.22 6.95 -10.71
CA THR A 168 -3.03 7.29 -11.49
C THR A 168 -1.95 6.22 -11.34
N THR A 169 -1.04 6.16 -12.31
CA THR A 169 0.21 5.39 -12.24
C THR A 169 1.44 6.29 -12.00
N SER A 170 1.25 7.61 -11.88
CA SER A 170 2.32 8.52 -11.47
C SER A 170 2.60 8.37 -9.98
N THR A 171 3.80 8.74 -9.55
CA THR A 171 4.16 8.77 -8.13
C THR A 171 3.14 9.53 -7.30
N VAL A 172 2.62 8.86 -6.29
CA VAL A 172 1.71 9.41 -5.28
C VAL A 172 2.50 9.57 -3.98
N THR A 173 2.51 10.77 -3.42
CA THR A 173 3.17 11.04 -2.14
C THR A 173 2.13 11.42 -1.10
N TYR A 174 2.12 10.73 0.04
CA TYR A 174 1.30 11.08 1.20
C TYR A 174 2.15 11.81 2.23
N LYS A 175 1.57 12.86 2.83
CA LYS A 175 2.20 13.71 3.83
C LYS A 175 1.25 13.91 5.00
N LEU A 176 1.77 13.80 6.22
CA LEU A 176 1.02 14.15 7.43
C LEU A 176 1.27 15.62 7.74
N GLU A 177 0.21 16.37 7.96
CA GLU A 177 0.25 17.72 8.50
C GLU A 177 -0.43 17.78 9.86
N ALA A 178 0.06 18.66 10.70
CA ALA A 178 -0.44 18.89 12.04
C ALA A 178 -0.81 20.35 12.28
N TYR A 179 -1.79 20.55 13.15
CA TYR A 179 -2.35 21.86 13.50
C TYR A 179 -2.38 22.03 15.01
N LEU A 180 -1.80 23.09 15.52
CA LEU A 180 -1.94 23.50 16.92
C LEU A 180 -3.11 24.47 17.04
N MET A 181 -4.17 24.05 17.73
CA MET A 181 -5.33 24.92 17.98
C MET A 181 -5.24 25.63 19.32
N THR A 182 -4.97 24.89 20.38
CA THR A 182 -4.89 25.42 21.76
C THR A 182 -3.76 24.70 22.49
N GLY A 183 -2.99 25.45 23.25
CA GLY A 183 -1.77 25.01 23.90
C GLY A 183 -0.59 25.88 23.46
N THR A 184 0.59 25.57 23.92
CA THR A 184 1.82 26.29 23.54
C THR A 184 2.64 25.52 22.53
N GLN A 185 2.52 24.18 22.52
CA GLN A 185 3.32 23.31 21.66
C GLN A 185 2.53 22.05 21.29
N PHE A 186 2.71 21.63 20.04
CA PHE A 186 2.31 20.33 19.56
C PHE A 186 3.51 19.64 18.94
N TYR A 187 3.91 18.53 19.54
CA TYR A 187 5.00 17.71 19.07
C TYR A 187 4.47 16.52 18.29
N ILE A 188 5.01 16.34 17.11
CA ILE A 188 4.94 15.10 16.37
C ILE A 188 6.25 14.39 16.69
N TRP A 189 6.14 13.31 17.44
CA TRP A 189 7.29 12.66 18.06
C TRP A 189 7.89 11.58 17.15
N GLU A 190 9.21 11.44 17.21
CA GLU A 190 9.91 10.49 16.36
C GLU A 190 10.84 9.54 17.11
N SER A 191 11.62 10.02 18.05
CA SER A 191 12.71 9.19 18.60
C SER A 191 12.27 8.45 19.86
N GLY A 192 12.47 7.13 19.81
CA GLY A 192 12.22 6.24 20.96
C GLY A 192 10.80 5.69 21.06
N TYR A 193 9.82 6.27 20.37
CA TYR A 193 8.42 5.85 20.41
C TYR A 193 7.91 5.21 19.10
N GLY A 194 8.73 5.20 18.03
CA GLY A 194 8.49 4.40 16.84
C GLY A 194 7.28 4.81 15.99
N GLY A 195 7.32 6.02 15.39
CA GLY A 195 6.32 6.39 14.39
C GLY A 195 6.66 5.87 13.00
N PHE A 196 5.63 5.57 12.19
CA PHE A 196 5.83 5.12 10.80
C PHE A 196 4.66 5.54 9.90
N MET A 197 4.93 5.56 8.61
CA MET A 197 3.92 5.62 7.56
C MET A 197 4.11 4.44 6.63
N THR A 198 3.07 3.63 6.46
CA THR A 198 3.06 2.48 5.56
C THR A 198 1.98 2.67 4.51
N LEU A 199 2.36 2.46 3.26
CA LEU A 199 1.49 2.47 2.09
C LEU A 199 1.46 1.06 1.51
N MET A 200 0.27 0.57 1.18
CA MET A 200 0.09 -0.74 0.54
C MET A 200 -0.78 -0.57 -0.70
N GLU A 201 -0.26 -1.00 -1.85
CA GLU A 201 -1.05 -1.03 -3.07
C GLU A 201 -1.93 -2.28 -3.10
N ILE A 202 -3.21 -2.07 -3.35
CA ILE A 202 -4.26 -3.09 -3.39
C ILE A 202 -4.80 -3.18 -4.81
N VAL A 203 -4.85 -4.37 -5.38
CA VAL A 203 -5.44 -4.61 -6.71
C VAL A 203 -6.93 -4.27 -6.68
N GLY A 204 -7.35 -3.34 -7.54
CA GLY A 204 -8.72 -2.91 -7.74
C GLY A 204 -9.49 -3.76 -8.76
#